data_45a3c0a6c507b96dca4489cef15d8636
#
_entry.id   45a3c0a6c507b96dca4489cef15d8636
#
_cell.length_a   1.000
_cell.length_b   1.000
_cell.length_c   1.000
_cell.angle_alpha   90.00
_cell.angle_beta   90.00
_cell.angle_gamma   90.00
#
_symmetry.space_group_name_H-M   'P 1'
#
loop_
_entity.id
_entity.type
_entity.pdbx_description
1 polymer ?
#
loop_
_entity_poly.entity_id
_entity_poly.type
_entity_poly.pdbx_seq_one_letter_code
_entity_poly.pdbx_strand_id
1 'polypeptide(L)'
;MNKNTLGVLCAASTGLLWALSSPASKLLGESGADMLTVVFFRCLLTPLPLGIWIRLCAPSHFRVGRRDLAVLFLISPLAPLCSYLGFMLSVVYLPVATALVVHYTTPIATAMGSSLMTGEKPSVYDLCGAFIVTIGVACSVMRPDWTLDGALSIPGIIWGALGVLGIAFQTLWGRASVTKGGPTGIGIFFYTHIFGAVWIVPIKTLTSGWADVPALTGMQISLIAVTIIFASLLGYSTFYAALRHIPAPTVSLLTSWEIPAAVVMTSLATDSWPTFPAVVGCVLILFAIALSSWGARRKAPPEADARQAACP
;
A
#
# COMPACT_ATOMS: atom_id res chain seq x y z
N MET A 1 -0.38 8.71 24.54
CA MET A 1 -1.19 7.98 23.52
C MET A 1 -0.70 6.54 23.49
N ASN A 2 -1.59 5.56 23.58
CA ASN A 2 -1.24 4.14 23.54
C ASN A 2 -0.60 3.79 22.18
N LYS A 3 0.43 2.92 22.16
CA LYS A 3 1.16 2.50 20.93
C LYS A 3 0.21 1.93 19.88
N ASN A 4 -0.79 1.15 20.29
CA ASN A 4 -1.80 0.60 19.39
C ASN A 4 -2.65 1.69 18.72
N THR A 5 -3.08 2.70 19.48
CA THR A 5 -3.83 3.86 18.93
C THR A 5 -3.00 4.62 17.93
N LEU A 6 -1.70 4.82 18.19
CA LEU A 6 -0.80 5.47 17.24
C LEU A 6 -0.68 4.65 15.95
N GLY A 7 -0.54 3.33 16.05
CA GLY A 7 -0.50 2.44 14.88
C GLY A 7 -1.77 2.51 14.03
N VAL A 8 -2.93 2.50 14.67
CA VAL A 8 -4.23 2.64 13.98
C VAL A 8 -4.35 4.00 13.28
N LEU A 9 -3.98 5.10 13.95
CA LEU A 9 -4.00 6.43 13.35
C LEU A 9 -3.04 6.54 12.15
N CYS A 10 -1.84 5.98 12.26
CA CYS A 10 -0.89 5.95 11.15
C CYS A 10 -1.44 5.14 9.96
N ALA A 11 -2.05 3.98 10.20
CA ALA A 11 -2.66 3.17 9.12
C ALA A 11 -3.86 3.89 8.48
N ALA A 12 -4.69 4.55 9.28
CA ALA A 12 -5.79 5.36 8.77
C ALA A 12 -5.29 6.55 7.94
N SER A 13 -4.24 7.24 8.39
CA SER A 13 -3.59 8.32 7.62
C SER A 13 -3.04 7.80 6.29
N THR A 14 -2.47 6.59 6.26
CA THR A 14 -2.00 5.95 5.03
C THR A 14 -3.13 5.79 4.02
N GLY A 15 -4.26 5.21 4.41
CA GLY A 15 -5.40 5.03 3.51
C GLY A 15 -5.94 6.36 2.97
N LEU A 16 -6.00 7.41 3.80
CA LEU A 16 -6.40 8.75 3.35
C LEU A 16 -5.42 9.33 2.33
N LEU A 17 -4.11 9.22 2.58
CA LEU A 17 -3.08 9.74 1.69
C LEU A 17 -3.09 9.00 0.34
N TRP A 18 -3.35 7.70 0.35
CA TRP A 18 -3.52 6.92 -0.88
C TRP A 18 -4.81 7.31 -1.62
N ALA A 19 -5.92 7.49 -0.91
CA ALA A 19 -7.17 7.97 -1.51
C ALA A 19 -6.98 9.34 -2.20
N LEU A 20 -6.25 10.27 -1.57
CA LEU A 20 -5.93 11.59 -2.15
C LEU A 20 -5.09 11.47 -3.44
N SER A 21 -4.26 10.44 -3.58
CA SER A 21 -3.42 10.22 -4.76
C SER A 21 -4.10 9.42 -5.87
N SER A 22 -5.21 8.74 -5.58
CA SER A 22 -5.90 7.85 -6.53
C SER A 22 -6.39 8.56 -7.79
N PRO A 23 -6.97 9.79 -7.73
CA PRO A 23 -7.34 10.53 -8.94
C PRO A 23 -6.14 10.86 -9.83
N ALA A 24 -5.00 11.23 -9.24
CA ALA A 24 -3.78 11.51 -10.00
C ALA A 24 -3.26 10.27 -10.72
N SER A 25 -3.30 9.10 -10.07
CA SER A 25 -2.90 7.83 -10.67
C SER A 25 -3.81 7.44 -11.84
N LYS A 26 -5.13 7.67 -11.72
CA LYS A 26 -6.10 7.44 -12.78
C LYS A 26 -5.84 8.34 -13.98
N LEU A 27 -5.70 9.64 -13.78
CA LEU A 27 -5.42 10.61 -14.84
C LEU A 27 -4.08 10.33 -15.55
N LEU A 28 -3.05 9.87 -14.83
CA LEU A 28 -1.80 9.41 -15.44
C LEU A 28 -2.03 8.24 -16.39
N GLY A 29 -2.83 7.24 -16.00
CA GLY A 29 -3.19 6.11 -16.86
C GLY A 29 -3.95 6.56 -18.12
N GLU A 30 -4.91 7.46 -17.97
CA GLU A 30 -5.71 7.99 -19.08
C GLU A 30 -4.92 8.92 -20.00
N SER A 31 -3.86 9.58 -19.50
CA SER A 31 -3.02 10.49 -20.28
C SER A 31 -2.04 9.79 -21.24
N GLY A 32 -2.00 8.45 -21.24
CA GLY A 32 -1.05 7.68 -22.04
C GLY A 32 0.40 7.74 -21.52
N ALA A 33 0.62 8.17 -20.29
CA ALA A 33 1.95 8.16 -19.67
C ALA A 33 2.48 6.72 -19.56
N ASP A 34 3.77 6.51 -19.90
CA ASP A 34 4.41 5.21 -19.69
C ASP A 34 4.51 4.92 -18.20
N MET A 35 3.86 3.83 -17.75
CA MET A 35 3.83 3.47 -16.33
C MET A 35 5.21 3.13 -15.77
N LEU A 36 6.15 2.65 -16.60
CA LEU A 36 7.54 2.46 -16.19
C LEU A 36 8.22 3.79 -15.86
N THR A 37 7.93 4.86 -16.62
CA THR A 37 8.40 6.21 -16.34
C THR A 37 7.81 6.75 -15.02
N VAL A 38 6.52 6.57 -14.80
CA VAL A 38 5.87 6.99 -13.56
C VAL A 38 6.52 6.28 -12.36
N VAL A 39 6.68 4.96 -12.41
CA VAL A 39 7.28 4.17 -11.33
C VAL A 39 8.77 4.51 -11.16
N PHE A 40 9.50 4.74 -12.25
CA PHE A 40 10.89 5.20 -12.19
C PHE A 40 11.02 6.49 -11.38
N PHE A 41 10.25 7.53 -11.72
CA PHE A 41 10.30 8.79 -10.98
C PHE A 41 9.83 8.64 -9.53
N ARG A 42 8.83 7.80 -9.25
CA ARG A 42 8.42 7.50 -7.87
C ARG A 42 9.57 6.86 -7.08
N CYS A 43 10.27 5.88 -7.66
CA CYS A 43 11.40 5.24 -7.00
C CYS A 43 12.63 6.16 -6.88
N LEU A 44 12.89 7.02 -7.87
CA LEU A 44 14.05 7.90 -7.89
C LEU A 44 13.86 9.12 -6.98
N LEU A 45 12.71 9.77 -7.02
CA LEU A 45 12.50 11.06 -6.36
C LEU A 45 12.01 10.93 -4.92
N THR A 46 11.30 9.86 -4.56
CA THR A 46 10.84 9.66 -3.17
C THR A 46 12.00 9.59 -2.15
N PRO A 47 13.14 8.89 -2.42
CA PRO A 47 14.26 8.86 -1.49
C PRO A 47 14.94 10.22 -1.25
N LEU A 48 14.81 11.20 -2.15
CA LEU A 48 15.51 12.48 -2.00
C LEU A 48 15.06 13.24 -0.74
N PRO A 49 13.79 13.66 -0.61
CA PRO A 49 13.32 14.36 0.60
C PRO A 49 13.37 13.44 1.82
N LEU A 50 13.12 12.13 1.66
CA LEU A 50 13.22 11.17 2.75
C LEU A 50 14.65 11.05 3.28
N GLY A 51 15.64 11.00 2.39
CA GLY A 51 17.07 10.95 2.75
C GLY A 51 17.54 12.21 3.46
N ILE A 52 17.08 13.39 3.02
CA ILE A 52 17.35 14.67 3.72
C ILE A 52 16.76 14.61 5.14
N TRP A 53 15.50 14.19 5.28
CA TRP A 53 14.88 14.04 6.60
C TRP A 53 15.62 13.03 7.48
N ILE A 54 15.97 11.84 6.95
CA ILE A 54 16.74 10.84 7.71
C ILE A 54 18.07 11.43 8.16
N ARG A 55 18.79 12.15 7.27
CA ARG A 55 20.10 12.72 7.59
C ARG A 55 20.04 13.74 8.72
N LEU A 56 18.98 14.55 8.74
CA LEU A 56 18.82 15.63 9.70
C LEU A 56 18.19 15.17 11.02
N CYS A 57 17.20 14.29 10.97
CA CYS A 57 16.36 13.97 12.14
C CYS A 57 16.59 12.57 12.72
N ALA A 58 17.00 11.59 11.90
CA ALA A 58 17.02 10.20 12.32
C ALA A 58 18.13 9.36 11.62
N PRO A 59 19.42 9.73 11.72
CA PRO A 59 20.50 9.13 10.94
C PRO A 59 20.71 7.62 11.21
N SER A 60 20.13 7.09 12.27
CA SER A 60 20.14 5.66 12.56
C SER A 60 19.44 4.81 11.49
N HIS A 61 18.50 5.37 10.73
CA HIS A 61 17.82 4.67 9.63
C HIS A 61 18.75 4.36 8.44
N PHE A 62 19.87 5.04 8.29
CA PHE A 62 20.92 4.69 7.33
C PHE A 62 21.81 3.53 7.76
N ARG A 63 21.76 3.13 9.02
CA ARG A 63 22.61 2.04 9.55
C ARG A 63 22.02 0.69 9.15
N VAL A 64 22.35 0.26 7.94
CA VAL A 64 21.96 -1.03 7.38
C VAL A 64 23.22 -1.84 7.10
N GLY A 65 23.26 -3.09 7.57
CA GLY A 65 24.39 -3.99 7.36
C GLY A 65 24.58 -4.33 5.87
N ARG A 66 25.82 -4.66 5.46
CA ARG A 66 26.11 -5.03 4.06
C ARG A 66 25.26 -6.20 3.57
N ARG A 67 25.02 -7.20 4.44
CA ARG A 67 24.16 -8.33 4.12
C ARG A 67 22.71 -7.89 3.87
N ASP A 68 22.18 -7.02 4.73
CA ASP A 68 20.83 -6.51 4.61
C ASP A 68 20.68 -5.64 3.34
N LEU A 69 21.69 -4.82 3.00
CA LEU A 69 21.70 -4.06 1.75
C LEU A 69 21.65 -4.98 0.53
N ALA A 70 22.42 -6.07 0.51
CA ALA A 70 22.38 -7.05 -0.57
C ALA A 70 20.99 -7.72 -0.68
N VAL A 71 20.40 -8.07 0.46
CA VAL A 71 19.02 -8.60 0.50
C VAL A 71 18.02 -7.57 -0.02
N LEU A 72 18.08 -6.32 0.45
CA LEU A 72 17.20 -5.23 0.00
C LEU A 72 17.34 -4.97 -1.50
N PHE A 73 18.56 -5.06 -2.06
CA PHE A 73 18.79 -4.95 -3.49
C PHE A 73 18.09 -6.09 -4.26
N LEU A 74 18.24 -7.33 -3.82
CA LEU A 74 17.64 -8.50 -4.48
C LEU A 74 16.12 -8.52 -4.40
N ILE A 75 15.52 -8.00 -3.32
CA ILE A 75 14.06 -8.03 -3.12
C ILE A 75 13.36 -6.76 -3.64
N SER A 76 14.10 -5.70 -3.96
CA SER A 76 13.51 -4.44 -4.43
C SER A 76 12.67 -4.60 -5.72
N PRO A 77 12.95 -5.54 -6.66
CA PRO A 77 12.03 -5.81 -7.75
C PRO A 77 10.66 -6.30 -7.26
N LEU A 78 10.63 -7.13 -6.23
CA LEU A 78 9.36 -7.65 -5.71
C LEU A 78 8.60 -6.58 -4.92
N ALA A 79 9.25 -5.85 -4.02
CA ALA A 79 8.58 -4.90 -3.13
C ALA A 79 8.06 -3.65 -3.89
N PRO A 80 8.86 -2.63 -4.29
CA PRO A 80 8.30 -1.46 -4.94
C PRO A 80 7.89 -1.69 -6.40
N LEU A 81 8.69 -2.47 -7.18
CA LEU A 81 8.40 -2.64 -8.60
C LEU A 81 7.10 -3.43 -8.83
N CYS A 82 7.03 -4.67 -8.32
CA CYS A 82 5.83 -5.50 -8.51
C CYS A 82 4.60 -4.85 -7.89
N SER A 83 4.73 -4.17 -6.72
CA SER A 83 3.58 -3.52 -6.10
C SER A 83 3.04 -2.37 -6.95
N TYR A 84 3.91 -1.53 -7.52
CA TYR A 84 3.49 -0.39 -8.34
C TYR A 84 3.09 -0.81 -9.75
N LEU A 85 3.97 -1.53 -10.46
CA LEU A 85 3.72 -1.95 -11.83
C LEU A 85 2.59 -2.97 -11.91
N GLY A 86 2.51 -3.90 -10.95
CA GLY A 86 1.49 -4.93 -10.94
C GLY A 86 0.09 -4.34 -10.94
N PHE A 87 -0.20 -3.37 -10.06
CA PHE A 87 -1.48 -2.68 -10.07
C PHE A 87 -1.70 -1.87 -11.34
N MET A 88 -0.73 -1.06 -11.75
CA MET A 88 -0.83 -0.19 -12.92
C MET A 88 -1.05 -0.98 -14.21
N LEU A 89 -0.28 -2.06 -14.43
CA LEU A 89 -0.44 -2.93 -15.59
C LEU A 89 -1.73 -3.77 -15.52
N SER A 90 -2.16 -4.15 -14.31
CA SER A 90 -3.47 -4.78 -14.15
C SER A 90 -4.60 -3.89 -14.70
N VAL A 91 -4.58 -2.59 -14.40
CA VAL A 91 -5.57 -1.61 -14.89
C VAL A 91 -5.49 -1.40 -16.41
N VAL A 92 -4.34 -1.63 -17.05
CA VAL A 92 -4.21 -1.58 -18.52
C VAL A 92 -4.97 -2.74 -19.18
N TYR A 93 -4.96 -3.93 -18.56
CA TYR A 93 -5.54 -5.15 -19.15
C TYR A 93 -6.91 -5.53 -18.58
N LEU A 94 -7.33 -4.94 -17.45
CA LEU A 94 -8.62 -5.18 -16.82
C LEU A 94 -9.36 -3.86 -16.63
N PRO A 95 -10.70 -3.90 -16.58
CA PRO A 95 -11.46 -2.77 -16.04
C PRO A 95 -10.95 -2.39 -14.65
N VAL A 96 -10.87 -1.10 -14.37
CA VAL A 96 -10.36 -0.57 -13.08
C VAL A 96 -11.06 -1.24 -11.90
N ALA A 97 -12.37 -1.44 -11.99
CA ALA A 97 -13.16 -2.13 -10.98
C ALA A 97 -12.62 -3.53 -10.67
N THR A 98 -12.39 -4.34 -11.70
CA THR A 98 -11.86 -5.70 -11.55
C THR A 98 -10.42 -5.69 -11.00
N ALA A 99 -9.57 -4.78 -11.49
CA ALA A 99 -8.21 -4.62 -11.01
C ALA A 99 -8.17 -4.25 -9.51
N LEU A 100 -9.09 -3.40 -9.05
CA LEU A 100 -9.25 -3.06 -7.62
C LEU A 100 -9.66 -4.28 -6.80
N VAL A 101 -10.62 -5.08 -7.25
CA VAL A 101 -11.02 -6.31 -6.54
C VAL A 101 -9.82 -7.24 -6.38
N VAL A 102 -9.03 -7.45 -7.46
CA VAL A 102 -7.80 -8.26 -7.37
C VAL A 102 -6.82 -7.63 -6.37
N HIS A 103 -6.56 -6.33 -6.46
CA HIS A 103 -5.61 -5.64 -5.59
C HIS A 103 -5.99 -5.75 -4.11
N TYR A 104 -7.28 -5.64 -3.78
CA TYR A 104 -7.77 -5.73 -2.40
C TYR A 104 -7.93 -7.17 -1.86
N THR A 105 -7.40 -8.17 -2.57
CA THR A 105 -7.05 -9.47 -1.96
C THR A 105 -5.74 -9.41 -1.15
N THR A 106 -5.04 -8.28 -1.17
CA THR A 106 -3.81 -8.04 -0.39
C THR A 106 -3.95 -8.36 1.11
N PRO A 107 -5.03 -7.99 1.82
CA PRO A 107 -5.20 -8.38 3.22
C PRO A 107 -5.22 -9.89 3.43
N ILE A 108 -5.78 -10.65 2.49
CA ILE A 108 -5.77 -12.13 2.52
C ILE A 108 -4.33 -12.65 2.38
N ALA A 109 -3.61 -12.18 1.36
CA ALA A 109 -2.22 -12.57 1.13
C ALA A 109 -1.32 -12.20 2.32
N THR A 110 -1.51 -11.01 2.91
CA THR A 110 -0.78 -10.56 4.10
C THR A 110 -1.11 -11.43 5.31
N ALA A 111 -2.37 -11.77 5.54
CA ALA A 111 -2.77 -12.65 6.63
C ALA A 111 -2.16 -14.05 6.49
N MET A 112 -2.18 -14.62 5.29
CA MET A 112 -1.59 -15.93 5.01
C MET A 112 -0.06 -15.95 5.21
N GLY A 113 0.64 -14.91 4.77
CA GLY A 113 2.09 -14.79 4.91
C GLY A 113 2.58 -14.40 6.31
N SER A 114 1.70 -13.90 7.17
CA SER A 114 2.07 -13.31 8.46
C SER A 114 2.80 -14.28 9.37
N SER A 115 2.29 -15.48 9.58
CA SER A 115 2.92 -16.48 10.46
C SER A 115 4.30 -16.91 9.98
N LEU A 116 4.51 -17.00 8.67
CA LEU A 116 5.78 -17.41 8.07
C LEU A 116 6.84 -16.30 8.18
N MET A 117 6.47 -15.08 7.80
CA MET A 117 7.43 -13.98 7.69
C MET A 117 7.63 -13.22 8.99
N THR A 118 6.56 -12.91 9.72
CA THR A 118 6.64 -12.10 10.95
C THR A 118 6.69 -12.93 12.23
N GLY A 119 6.27 -14.20 12.18
CA GLY A 119 6.07 -15.06 13.34
C GLY A 119 4.76 -14.77 14.10
N GLU A 120 3.98 -13.78 13.68
CA GLU A 120 2.71 -13.41 14.29
C GLU A 120 1.56 -14.15 13.60
N LYS A 121 0.77 -14.91 14.37
CA LYS A 121 -0.43 -15.57 13.85
C LYS A 121 -1.54 -14.54 13.65
N PRO A 122 -2.15 -14.45 12.44
CA PRO A 122 -3.30 -13.58 12.21
C PRO A 122 -4.43 -13.97 13.16
N SER A 123 -5.23 -13.00 13.56
CA SER A 123 -6.43 -13.28 14.34
C SER A 123 -7.56 -13.77 13.42
N VAL A 124 -8.51 -14.49 13.99
CA VAL A 124 -9.74 -14.85 13.25
C VAL A 124 -10.46 -13.60 12.74
N TYR A 125 -10.40 -12.51 13.51
CA TYR A 125 -10.97 -11.21 13.13
C TYR A 125 -10.24 -10.61 11.90
N ASP A 126 -8.91 -10.78 11.79
CA ASP A 126 -8.15 -10.30 10.63
C ASP A 126 -8.46 -11.14 9.38
N LEU A 127 -8.60 -12.47 9.54
CA LEU A 127 -8.97 -13.36 8.44
C LEU A 127 -10.39 -13.06 7.94
N CYS A 128 -11.37 -13.03 8.83
CA CYS A 128 -12.75 -12.66 8.45
C CYS A 128 -12.80 -11.27 7.85
N GLY A 129 -12.11 -10.30 8.44
CA GLY A 129 -12.01 -8.94 7.95
C GLY A 129 -11.43 -8.88 6.52
N ALA A 130 -10.38 -9.66 6.22
CA ALA A 130 -9.78 -9.71 4.90
C ALA A 130 -10.77 -10.18 3.81
N PHE A 131 -11.57 -11.20 4.08
CA PHE A 131 -12.62 -11.65 3.16
C PHE A 131 -13.74 -10.61 3.03
N ILE A 132 -14.19 -10.03 4.14
CA ILE A 132 -15.25 -9.01 4.12
C ILE A 132 -14.79 -7.77 3.35
N VAL A 133 -13.53 -7.31 3.51
CA VAL A 133 -12.97 -6.21 2.72
C VAL A 133 -13.00 -6.53 1.23
N THR A 134 -12.55 -7.72 0.82
CA THR A 134 -12.55 -8.11 -0.59
C THR A 134 -13.96 -8.09 -1.18
N ILE A 135 -14.95 -8.62 -0.46
CA ILE A 135 -16.37 -8.57 -0.86
C ILE A 135 -16.85 -7.11 -0.88
N GLY A 136 -16.52 -6.32 0.13
CA GLY A 136 -16.90 -4.91 0.22
C GLY A 136 -16.35 -4.09 -0.94
N VAL A 137 -15.10 -4.32 -1.34
CA VAL A 137 -14.51 -3.68 -2.53
C VAL A 137 -15.23 -4.13 -3.80
N ALA A 138 -15.50 -5.43 -3.95
CA ALA A 138 -16.26 -5.92 -5.09
C ALA A 138 -17.62 -5.21 -5.20
N CYS A 139 -18.36 -5.11 -4.10
CA CYS A 139 -19.62 -4.35 -4.07
C CYS A 139 -19.42 -2.86 -4.41
N SER A 140 -18.38 -2.22 -3.87
CA SER A 140 -18.16 -0.77 -4.02
C SER A 140 -17.86 -0.34 -5.47
N VAL A 141 -17.41 -1.27 -6.31
CA VAL A 141 -17.06 -1.02 -7.71
C VAL A 141 -18.07 -1.59 -8.70
N MET A 142 -19.16 -2.21 -8.21
CA MET A 142 -20.27 -2.69 -9.05
C MET A 142 -21.11 -1.54 -9.58
N ARG A 143 -21.72 -1.78 -10.74
CA ARG A 143 -22.77 -0.92 -11.30
C ARG A 143 -24.03 -0.95 -10.43
N PRO A 144 -24.97 0.00 -10.64
CA PRO A 144 -26.25 -0.01 -9.92
C PRO A 144 -27.07 -1.30 -10.06
N ASP A 145 -26.89 -2.03 -11.15
CA ASP A 145 -27.51 -3.34 -11.46
C ASP A 145 -26.76 -4.54 -10.87
N TRP A 146 -25.77 -4.30 -10.01
CA TRP A 146 -24.91 -5.32 -9.39
C TRP A 146 -24.06 -6.11 -10.37
N THR A 147 -23.75 -5.58 -11.54
CA THR A 147 -22.81 -6.16 -12.50
C THR A 147 -21.43 -5.54 -12.38
N LEU A 148 -20.41 -6.33 -12.73
CA LEU A 148 -19.05 -5.84 -12.91
C LEU A 148 -18.77 -5.63 -14.39
N ASP A 149 -18.04 -4.58 -14.72
CA ASP A 149 -17.65 -4.29 -16.09
C ASP A 149 -16.58 -5.26 -16.61
N GLY A 150 -16.77 -5.69 -17.83
CA GLY A 150 -15.73 -6.15 -18.73
C GLY A 150 -15.32 -7.61 -18.64
N ALA A 151 -14.60 -8.04 -19.68
CA ALA A 151 -14.03 -9.38 -19.78
C ALA A 151 -12.82 -9.55 -18.87
N LEU A 152 -12.68 -10.75 -18.32
CA LEU A 152 -11.49 -11.14 -17.58
C LEU A 152 -10.30 -11.32 -18.56
N SER A 153 -9.21 -10.67 -18.27
CA SER A 153 -7.96 -10.78 -19.03
C SER A 153 -6.92 -11.53 -18.18
N ILE A 154 -6.41 -12.65 -18.68
CA ILE A 154 -5.38 -13.44 -18.00
C ILE A 154 -4.11 -12.59 -17.70
N PRO A 155 -3.54 -11.84 -18.66
CA PRO A 155 -2.42 -10.94 -18.37
C PRO A 155 -2.73 -9.95 -17.25
N GLY A 156 -3.92 -9.37 -17.23
CA GLY A 156 -4.31 -8.42 -16.19
C GLY A 156 -4.44 -9.04 -14.80
N ILE A 157 -4.94 -10.28 -14.72
CA ILE A 157 -4.99 -11.04 -13.46
C ILE A 157 -3.58 -11.39 -12.97
N ILE A 158 -2.68 -11.80 -13.88
CA ILE A 158 -1.28 -12.09 -13.52
C ILE A 158 -0.58 -10.84 -12.96
N TRP A 159 -0.70 -9.70 -13.64
CA TRP A 159 -0.14 -8.45 -13.15
C TRP A 159 -0.75 -8.02 -11.83
N GLY A 160 -2.08 -8.13 -11.68
CA GLY A 160 -2.75 -7.85 -10.41
C GLY A 160 -2.25 -8.75 -9.28
N ALA A 161 -2.11 -10.04 -9.51
CA ALA A 161 -1.57 -10.99 -8.52
C ALA A 161 -0.11 -10.67 -8.15
N LEU A 162 0.74 -10.29 -9.11
CA LEU A 162 2.09 -9.81 -8.83
C LEU A 162 2.08 -8.54 -7.97
N GLY A 163 1.15 -7.61 -8.23
CA GLY A 163 0.95 -6.42 -7.40
C GLY A 163 0.57 -6.76 -5.96
N VAL A 164 -0.37 -7.69 -5.79
CA VAL A 164 -0.80 -8.20 -4.47
C VAL A 164 0.37 -8.84 -3.72
N LEU A 165 1.13 -9.71 -4.39
CA LEU A 165 2.31 -10.35 -3.79
C LEU A 165 3.37 -9.32 -3.41
N GLY A 166 3.60 -8.31 -4.26
CA GLY A 166 4.55 -7.23 -4.02
C GLY A 166 4.23 -6.43 -2.76
N ILE A 167 2.98 -5.95 -2.64
CA ILE A 167 2.57 -5.15 -1.48
C ILE A 167 2.42 -6.00 -0.21
N ALA A 168 1.92 -7.24 -0.31
CA ALA A 168 1.87 -8.16 0.82
C ALA A 168 3.28 -8.46 1.35
N PHE A 169 4.22 -8.75 0.45
CA PHE A 169 5.62 -8.98 0.81
C PHE A 169 6.24 -7.74 1.48
N GLN A 170 6.03 -6.55 0.92
CA GLN A 170 6.51 -5.29 1.48
C GLN A 170 5.96 -5.05 2.89
N THR A 171 4.67 -5.31 3.10
CA THR A 171 3.99 -5.20 4.39
C THR A 171 4.58 -6.17 5.41
N LEU A 172 4.71 -7.43 5.03
CA LEU A 172 5.22 -8.50 5.88
C LEU A 172 6.71 -8.29 6.22
N TRP A 173 7.52 -7.88 5.26
CA TRP A 173 8.93 -7.56 5.49
C TRP A 173 9.10 -6.38 6.45
N GLY A 174 8.33 -5.30 6.23
CA GLY A 174 8.32 -4.15 7.13
C GLY A 174 7.97 -4.52 8.57
N ARG A 175 7.01 -5.42 8.77
CA ARG A 175 6.67 -5.94 10.11
C ARG A 175 7.72 -6.91 10.64
N ALA A 176 8.24 -7.81 9.81
CA ALA A 176 9.27 -8.77 10.21
C ALA A 176 10.53 -8.07 10.74
N SER A 177 10.91 -6.93 10.17
CA SER A 177 12.03 -6.13 10.67
C SER A 177 11.84 -5.63 12.11
N VAL A 178 10.60 -5.45 12.53
CA VAL A 178 10.26 -5.05 13.91
C VAL A 178 10.25 -6.26 14.85
N THR A 179 9.69 -7.40 14.40
CA THR A 179 9.49 -8.59 15.26
C THR A 179 10.73 -9.46 15.37
N LYS A 180 11.54 -9.55 14.31
CA LYS A 180 12.74 -10.42 14.24
C LYS A 180 14.07 -9.66 14.30
N GLY A 181 13.99 -8.33 14.30
CA GLY A 181 15.17 -7.47 14.16
C GLY A 181 15.59 -7.29 12.69
N GLY A 182 16.33 -6.24 12.41
CA GLY A 182 16.79 -5.89 11.08
C GLY A 182 16.75 -4.39 10.82
N PRO A 183 16.85 -3.98 9.55
CA PRO A 183 16.73 -2.58 9.15
C PRO A 183 15.39 -1.99 9.57
N THR A 184 15.38 -0.72 9.95
CA THR A 184 14.12 -0.03 10.28
C THR A 184 13.20 0.04 9.06
N GLY A 185 11.87 0.06 9.27
CA GLY A 185 10.90 0.15 8.17
C GLY A 185 11.16 1.34 7.24
N ILE A 186 11.55 2.51 7.80
CA ILE A 186 11.95 3.70 7.01
C ILE A 186 13.25 3.44 6.24
N GLY A 187 14.21 2.73 6.82
CA GLY A 187 15.43 2.31 6.11
C GLY A 187 15.13 1.35 4.97
N ILE A 188 14.26 0.35 5.20
CA ILE A 188 13.77 -0.55 4.14
C ILE A 188 13.13 0.27 3.02
N PHE A 189 12.22 1.17 3.35
CA PHE A 189 11.53 2.04 2.39
C PHE A 189 12.52 2.86 1.55
N PHE A 190 13.49 3.50 2.20
CA PHE A 190 14.52 4.31 1.54
C PHE A 190 15.35 3.49 0.55
N TYR A 191 15.96 2.40 1.00
CA TYR A 191 16.87 1.61 0.17
C TYR A 191 16.15 0.83 -0.93
N THR A 192 14.96 0.27 -0.66
CA THR A 192 14.20 -0.44 -1.70
C THR A 192 13.75 0.47 -2.84
N HIS A 193 13.49 1.75 -2.57
CA HIS A 193 13.15 2.71 -3.63
C HIS A 193 14.39 3.07 -4.47
N ILE A 194 15.54 3.32 -3.84
CA ILE A 194 16.80 3.53 -4.58
C ILE A 194 17.10 2.33 -5.47
N PHE A 195 17.06 1.13 -4.92
CA PHE A 195 17.33 -0.09 -5.67
C PHE A 195 16.23 -0.39 -6.70
N GLY A 196 14.98 -0.04 -6.42
CA GLY A 196 13.90 -0.10 -7.39
C GLY A 196 14.16 0.79 -8.61
N ALA A 197 14.66 2.02 -8.40
CA ALA A 197 15.08 2.88 -9.49
C ALA A 197 16.23 2.26 -10.31
N VAL A 198 17.21 1.64 -9.65
CA VAL A 198 18.32 0.94 -10.33
C VAL A 198 17.82 -0.22 -11.18
N TRP A 199 16.87 -1.03 -10.68
CA TRP A 199 16.30 -2.15 -11.43
C TRP A 199 15.42 -1.72 -12.59
N ILE A 200 14.70 -0.59 -12.46
CA ILE A 200 13.82 -0.11 -13.53
C ILE A 200 14.61 0.39 -14.74
N VAL A 201 15.83 0.91 -14.55
CA VAL A 201 16.65 1.43 -15.65
C VAL A 201 16.86 0.38 -16.76
N PRO A 202 17.43 -0.81 -16.51
CA PRO A 202 17.59 -1.82 -17.56
C PRO A 202 16.24 -2.29 -18.11
N ILE A 203 15.21 -2.47 -17.26
CA ILE A 203 13.88 -2.91 -17.70
C ILE A 203 13.33 -1.91 -18.72
N LYS A 204 13.28 -0.63 -18.37
CA LYS A 204 12.75 0.41 -19.25
C LYS A 204 13.58 0.58 -20.52
N THR A 205 14.91 0.54 -20.42
CA THR A 205 15.81 0.64 -21.57
C THR A 205 15.56 -0.48 -22.59
N LEU A 206 15.28 -1.69 -22.12
CA LEU A 206 15.06 -2.86 -22.98
C LEU A 206 13.60 -2.99 -23.48
N THR A 207 12.66 -2.28 -22.88
CA THR A 207 11.22 -2.38 -23.24
C THR A 207 10.72 -1.16 -23.98
N SER A 208 10.48 -0.05 -23.28
CA SER A 208 9.85 1.16 -23.85
C SER A 208 10.84 2.28 -24.19
N GLY A 209 12.11 2.17 -23.76
CA GLY A 209 13.11 3.23 -23.96
C GLY A 209 12.82 4.48 -23.13
N TRP A 210 13.49 5.59 -23.44
CA TRP A 210 13.47 6.84 -22.67
C TRP A 210 12.96 8.05 -23.45
N ALA A 211 12.47 7.84 -24.66
CA ALA A 211 12.03 8.92 -25.55
C ALA A 211 10.79 9.67 -25.02
N ASP A 212 10.00 9.03 -24.15
CA ASP A 212 8.83 9.59 -23.50
C ASP A 212 9.17 10.63 -22.40
N VAL A 213 10.33 10.50 -21.77
CA VAL A 213 10.73 11.38 -20.64
C VAL A 213 10.80 12.87 -21.05
N PRO A 214 11.50 13.27 -22.14
CA PRO A 214 11.48 14.66 -22.57
C PRO A 214 10.12 15.12 -23.13
N ALA A 215 9.24 14.19 -23.48
CA ALA A 215 7.89 14.48 -24.00
C ALA A 215 6.82 14.59 -22.89
N LEU A 216 7.18 14.41 -21.61
CA LEU A 216 6.24 14.56 -20.50
C LEU A 216 5.65 15.98 -20.46
N THR A 217 4.33 16.03 -20.43
CA THR A 217 3.61 17.30 -20.29
C THR A 217 3.69 17.85 -18.87
N GLY A 218 3.51 19.17 -18.69
CA GLY A 218 3.47 19.79 -17.36
C GLY A 218 2.38 19.20 -16.46
N MET A 219 1.24 18.76 -17.04
CA MET A 219 0.19 18.04 -16.31
C MET A 219 0.69 16.68 -15.79
N GLN A 220 1.32 15.87 -16.65
CA GLN A 220 1.85 14.56 -16.24
C GLN A 220 2.90 14.69 -15.15
N ILE A 221 3.82 15.67 -15.27
CA ILE A 221 4.82 15.98 -14.24
C ILE A 221 4.15 16.32 -12.90
N SER A 222 3.12 17.17 -12.93
CA SER A 222 2.39 17.55 -11.71
C SER A 222 1.67 16.37 -11.07
N LEU A 223 1.04 15.50 -11.87
CA LEU A 223 0.38 14.29 -11.39
C LEU A 223 1.38 13.29 -10.81
N ILE A 224 2.55 13.12 -11.44
CA ILE A 224 3.65 12.30 -10.90
C ILE A 224 4.09 12.87 -9.54
N ALA A 225 4.28 14.18 -9.42
CA ALA A 225 4.65 14.83 -8.16
C ALA A 225 3.60 14.60 -7.05
N VAL A 226 2.30 14.68 -7.36
CA VAL A 226 1.22 14.37 -6.43
C VAL A 226 1.32 12.92 -5.93
N THR A 227 1.53 11.96 -6.83
CA THR A 227 1.68 10.54 -6.42
C THR A 227 2.94 10.30 -5.59
N ILE A 228 4.04 11.02 -5.87
CA ILE A 228 5.27 10.96 -5.07
C ILE A 228 5.03 11.48 -3.65
N ILE A 229 4.41 12.65 -3.53
CA ILE A 229 4.21 13.31 -2.22
C ILE A 229 3.21 12.52 -1.37
N PHE A 230 2.01 12.29 -1.90
CA PHE A 230 0.92 11.72 -1.10
C PHE A 230 1.02 10.21 -0.98
N ALA A 231 1.15 9.47 -2.10
CA ALA A 231 1.18 8.02 -2.02
C ALA A 231 2.53 7.48 -1.57
N SER A 232 3.64 7.96 -2.17
CA SER A 232 4.94 7.38 -1.86
C SER A 232 5.51 7.97 -0.57
N LEU A 233 5.82 9.26 -0.51
CA LEU A 233 6.56 9.84 0.62
C LEU A 233 5.74 9.79 1.93
N LEU A 234 4.59 10.44 1.96
CA LEU A 234 3.76 10.53 3.16
C LEU A 234 3.03 9.23 3.46
N GLY A 235 2.42 8.60 2.43
CA GLY A 235 1.65 7.37 2.58
C GLY A 235 2.50 6.22 3.10
N TYR A 236 3.63 5.92 2.47
CA TYR A 236 4.51 4.85 2.97
C TYR A 236 5.24 5.19 4.26
N SER A 237 5.52 6.47 4.54
CA SER A 237 6.09 6.86 5.84
C SER A 237 5.13 6.54 6.99
N THR A 238 3.85 6.89 6.84
CA THR A 238 2.80 6.54 7.83
C THR A 238 2.51 5.04 7.86
N PHE A 239 2.56 4.36 6.72
CA PHE A 239 2.43 2.91 6.60
C PHE A 239 3.50 2.16 7.40
N TYR A 240 4.78 2.49 7.21
CA TYR A 240 5.85 1.87 7.98
C TYR A 240 5.84 2.27 9.46
N ALA A 241 5.34 3.47 9.78
CA ALA A 241 5.08 3.86 11.16
C ALA A 241 3.99 2.99 11.80
N ALA A 242 2.90 2.68 11.08
CA ALA A 242 1.87 1.77 11.56
C ALA A 242 2.41 0.36 11.84
N LEU A 243 3.22 -0.19 10.92
CA LEU A 243 3.84 -1.52 11.05
C LEU A 243 4.76 -1.66 12.27
N ARG A 244 5.24 -0.56 12.85
CA ARG A 244 6.00 -0.59 14.12
C ARG A 244 5.12 -0.93 15.32
N HIS A 245 3.84 -0.64 15.26
CA HIS A 245 2.95 -0.63 16.41
C HIS A 245 1.89 -1.72 16.39
N ILE A 246 1.43 -2.12 15.19
CA ILE A 246 0.36 -3.10 15.03
C ILE A 246 0.74 -4.17 13.99
N PRO A 247 0.12 -5.38 14.06
CA PRO A 247 0.42 -6.49 13.15
C PRO A 247 0.17 -6.16 11.67
N ALA A 248 0.93 -6.82 10.79
CA ALA A 248 0.83 -6.61 9.35
C ALA A 248 -0.59 -6.84 8.77
N PRO A 249 -1.33 -7.91 9.13
CA PRO A 249 -2.71 -8.09 8.66
C PRO A 249 -3.63 -6.95 9.06
N THR A 250 -3.52 -6.46 10.29
CA THR A 250 -4.32 -5.33 10.80
C THR A 250 -3.99 -4.04 10.04
N VAL A 251 -2.71 -3.76 9.73
CA VAL A 251 -2.32 -2.59 8.91
C VAL A 251 -2.94 -2.69 7.53
N SER A 252 -2.81 -3.86 6.86
CA SER A 252 -3.35 -4.08 5.52
C SER A 252 -4.88 -3.89 5.47
N LEU A 253 -5.59 -4.33 6.50
CA LEU A 253 -7.05 -4.10 6.63
C LEU A 253 -7.38 -2.64 6.85
N LEU A 254 -6.69 -1.97 7.77
CA LEU A 254 -6.96 -0.57 8.11
C LEU A 254 -6.71 0.36 6.92
N THR A 255 -5.70 0.09 6.09
CA THR A 255 -5.44 0.90 4.89
C THR A 255 -6.55 0.80 3.85
N SER A 256 -7.36 -0.27 3.86
CA SER A 256 -8.47 -0.47 2.91
C SER A 256 -9.59 0.58 3.04
N TRP A 257 -9.58 1.39 4.11
CA TRP A 257 -10.52 2.52 4.19
C TRP A 257 -10.26 3.59 3.11
N GLU A 258 -9.15 3.47 2.38
CA GLU A 258 -8.89 4.24 1.15
C GLU A 258 -10.10 4.23 0.21
N ILE A 259 -10.78 3.08 0.04
CA ILE A 259 -11.93 2.95 -0.85
C ILE A 259 -13.14 3.78 -0.38
N PRO A 260 -13.64 3.66 0.86
CA PRO A 260 -14.67 4.56 1.37
C PRO A 260 -14.29 6.04 1.24
N ALA A 261 -13.04 6.39 1.54
CA ALA A 261 -12.56 7.75 1.40
C ALA A 261 -12.59 8.22 -0.06
N ALA A 262 -12.11 7.39 -0.99
CA ALA A 262 -12.14 7.70 -2.43
C ALA A 262 -13.57 7.85 -2.96
N VAL A 263 -14.51 6.99 -2.53
CA VAL A 263 -15.93 7.12 -2.91
C VAL A 263 -16.51 8.46 -2.46
N VAL A 264 -16.28 8.84 -1.21
CA VAL A 264 -16.75 10.14 -0.67
C VAL A 264 -16.12 11.31 -1.45
N MET A 265 -14.81 11.27 -1.66
CA MET A 265 -14.09 12.34 -2.38
C MET A 265 -14.58 12.47 -3.83
N THR A 266 -14.81 11.35 -4.53
CA THR A 266 -15.34 11.36 -5.88
C THR A 266 -16.75 11.93 -5.91
N SER A 267 -17.62 11.51 -4.99
CA SER A 267 -18.99 12.00 -4.89
C SER A 267 -19.05 13.53 -4.66
N LEU A 268 -18.17 14.04 -3.79
CA LEU A 268 -18.05 15.50 -3.57
C LEU A 268 -17.49 16.24 -4.78
N ALA A 269 -16.53 15.64 -5.50
CA ALA A 269 -15.92 16.28 -6.67
C ALA A 269 -16.84 16.30 -7.91
N THR A 270 -17.75 15.32 -8.02
CA THR A 270 -18.67 15.18 -9.16
C THR A 270 -20.11 15.66 -8.85
N ASP A 271 -20.33 16.16 -7.63
CA ASP A 271 -21.66 16.52 -7.12
C ASP A 271 -22.71 15.44 -7.36
N SER A 272 -22.31 14.18 -7.13
CA SER A 272 -23.13 13.00 -7.38
C SER A 272 -23.20 12.09 -6.17
N TRP A 273 -24.37 11.51 -5.91
CA TRP A 273 -24.52 10.52 -4.84
C TRP A 273 -23.86 9.18 -5.22
N PRO A 274 -23.20 8.50 -4.28
CA PRO A 274 -22.65 7.17 -4.54
C PRO A 274 -23.79 6.18 -4.87
N THR A 275 -23.51 5.21 -5.71
CA THR A 275 -24.47 4.15 -6.05
C THR A 275 -24.79 3.30 -4.83
N PHE A 276 -25.96 2.64 -4.81
CA PHE A 276 -26.34 1.77 -3.71
C PHE A 276 -25.31 0.64 -3.46
N PRO A 277 -24.79 -0.08 -4.48
CA PRO A 277 -23.69 -1.03 -4.28
C PRO A 277 -22.43 -0.39 -3.66
N ALA A 278 -22.08 0.83 -4.05
CA ALA A 278 -20.94 1.54 -3.50
C ALA A 278 -21.12 1.83 -1.99
N VAL A 279 -22.31 2.23 -1.58
CA VAL A 279 -22.65 2.43 -0.15
C VAL A 279 -22.53 1.11 0.63
N VAL A 280 -23.12 0.02 0.11
CA VAL A 280 -23.04 -1.31 0.74
C VAL A 280 -21.58 -1.74 0.86
N GLY A 281 -20.78 -1.58 -0.19
CA GLY A 281 -19.36 -1.90 -0.17
C GLY A 281 -18.58 -1.11 0.88
N CYS A 282 -18.81 0.21 0.96
CA CYS A 282 -18.19 1.06 1.98
C CYS A 282 -18.56 0.62 3.41
N VAL A 283 -19.83 0.28 3.67
CA VAL A 283 -20.27 -0.21 4.97
C VAL A 283 -19.59 -1.53 5.33
N LEU A 284 -19.47 -2.47 4.39
CA LEU A 284 -18.76 -3.74 4.61
C LEU A 284 -17.28 -3.52 4.93
N ILE A 285 -16.60 -2.62 4.21
CA ILE A 285 -15.19 -2.29 4.47
C ILE A 285 -15.03 -1.68 5.87
N LEU A 286 -15.86 -0.71 6.23
CA LEU A 286 -15.81 -0.09 7.55
C LEU A 286 -16.13 -1.09 8.67
N PHE A 287 -17.07 -2.01 8.44
CA PHE A 287 -17.38 -3.09 9.37
C PHE A 287 -16.18 -4.04 9.55
N ALA A 288 -15.52 -4.44 8.47
CA ALA A 288 -14.32 -5.29 8.54
C ALA A 288 -13.17 -4.63 9.32
N ILE A 289 -12.97 -3.33 9.10
CA ILE A 289 -11.99 -2.52 9.84
C ILE A 289 -12.32 -2.47 11.34
N ALA A 290 -13.57 -2.23 11.67
CA ALA A 290 -14.04 -2.22 13.05
C ALA A 290 -13.86 -3.59 13.72
N LEU A 291 -14.18 -4.68 13.01
CA LEU A 291 -14.01 -6.06 13.46
C LEU A 291 -12.55 -6.39 13.78
N SER A 292 -11.63 -6.08 12.87
CA SER A 292 -10.18 -6.29 13.08
C SER A 292 -9.65 -5.44 14.22
N SER A 293 -10.05 -4.17 14.29
CA SER A 293 -9.65 -3.25 15.37
C SER A 293 -10.13 -3.73 16.75
N TRP A 294 -11.32 -4.30 16.81
CA TRP A 294 -11.86 -4.89 18.05
C TRP A 294 -11.09 -6.15 18.46
N GLY A 295 -10.77 -7.02 17.49
CA GLY A 295 -9.92 -8.19 17.72
C GLY A 295 -8.53 -7.84 18.25
N ALA A 296 -7.92 -6.77 17.72
CA ALA A 296 -6.64 -6.27 18.19
C ALA A 296 -6.67 -5.76 19.65
N ARG A 297 -7.77 -5.11 20.07
CA ARG A 297 -7.94 -4.65 21.45
C ARG A 297 -8.07 -5.80 22.44
N ARG A 298 -8.72 -6.91 22.06
CA ARG A 298 -8.88 -8.10 22.93
C ARG A 298 -7.57 -8.85 23.17
N LYS A 299 -6.60 -8.75 22.25
CA LYS A 299 -5.28 -9.36 22.39
C LYS A 299 -4.28 -8.49 23.17
N ALA A 300 -4.59 -7.21 23.42
CA ALA A 300 -3.75 -6.35 24.24
C ALA A 300 -3.88 -6.80 25.72
N PRO A 301 -2.74 -7.02 26.45
CA PRO A 301 -2.80 -7.32 27.88
C PRO A 301 -3.56 -6.21 28.63
N PRO A 302 -4.31 -6.54 29.69
CA PRO A 302 -4.94 -5.54 30.53
C PRO A 302 -3.90 -4.54 31.04
N GLU A 303 -4.21 -3.25 31.02
CA GLU A 303 -3.29 -2.17 31.46
C GLU A 303 -2.80 -2.32 32.93
N ALA A 304 -3.41 -3.19 33.70
CA ALA A 304 -3.02 -3.52 35.08
C ALA A 304 -1.64 -4.20 35.17
N ASP A 305 -1.29 -5.09 34.24
CA ASP A 305 -0.02 -5.81 34.25
C ASP A 305 1.17 -4.93 33.80
N ALA A 306 0.91 -3.91 32.96
CA ALA A 306 1.95 -2.97 32.54
C ALA A 306 2.41 -2.02 33.67
N ARG A 307 1.56 -1.76 34.67
CA ARG A 307 1.91 -0.94 35.85
C ARG A 307 2.66 -1.74 36.92
N GLN A 308 2.45 -3.05 37.02
CA GLN A 308 3.18 -3.91 37.97
C GLN A 308 4.57 -4.32 37.47
N ALA A 309 4.76 -4.41 36.14
CA ALA A 309 6.08 -4.67 35.56
C ALA A 309 7.01 -3.43 35.53
N ALA A 310 6.52 -2.25 35.89
CA ALA A 310 7.27 -0.99 35.90
C ALA A 310 7.69 -0.53 37.31
N CYS A 311 7.46 -1.34 38.35
CA CYS A 311 8.05 -1.12 39.67
C CYS A 311 9.31 -1.96 39.83
N PRO A 312 10.47 -1.33 40.14
CA PRO A 312 11.75 -2.00 40.32
C PRO A 312 11.81 -2.87 41.57
#